data_50b8ba8ed7e9d47aab30fda4342384f0
#
_entry.id   50b8ba8ed7e9d47aab30fda4342384f0
#
_cell.length_a   1.000
_cell.length_b   1.000
_cell.length_c   1.000
_cell.angle_alpha   90.00
_cell.angle_beta   90.00
_cell.angle_gamma   90.00
#
_symmetry.space_group_name_H-M   'P 1'
#
loop_
_entity.id
_entity.type
_entity.pdbx_description
1 polymer ?
#
loop_
_entity_poly.entity_id
_entity_poly.type
_entity_poly.pdbx_seq_one_letter_code
_entity_poly.pdbx_strand_id
1 'polypeptide(L)'
;MAEDFEFMDNIEEIMSVPGIDAINYGPADYAMSLCIPKFYDVNEPNVKASMDAIAKYTGRLGMGLMAPAIPPVAENVRTLLDRGVNMIIMGNDMMCINTSLKSIMEEKGKL
;
A
#
# COMPACT_ATOMS: atom_id res chain seq x y z
N MET A 1 11.70 -0.16 -1.62
CA MET A 1 10.27 0.12 -1.33
C MET A 1 10.11 1.61 -1.07
N ALA A 2 8.96 2.17 -1.37
CA ALA A 2 8.58 3.55 -1.04
C ALA A 2 7.79 3.51 0.27
N GLU A 3 8.44 3.74 1.40
CA GLU A 3 7.85 3.49 2.72
C GLU A 3 8.29 4.49 3.79
N ASP A 4 9.05 5.52 3.42
CA ASP A 4 9.49 6.55 4.32
C ASP A 4 9.46 7.96 3.67
N PHE A 5 9.59 8.99 4.49
CA PHE A 5 9.59 10.37 4.02
C PHE A 5 10.82 10.69 3.16
N GLU A 6 11.96 10.06 3.40
CA GLU A 6 13.18 10.27 2.62
C GLU A 6 13.01 9.83 1.17
N PHE A 7 12.25 8.73 0.93
CA PHE A 7 11.89 8.33 -0.41
C PHE A 7 11.10 9.44 -1.12
N MET A 8 10.13 10.04 -0.45
CA MET A 8 9.30 11.10 -1.04
C MET A 8 10.08 12.38 -1.30
N ASP A 9 11.00 12.75 -0.41
CA ASP A 9 11.87 13.93 -0.58
C ASP A 9 12.84 13.77 -1.76
N ASN A 10 13.23 12.53 -2.08
CA ASN A 10 14.20 12.21 -3.14
C ASN A 10 13.56 11.41 -4.30
N ILE A 11 12.24 11.47 -4.47
CA ILE A 11 11.51 10.62 -5.42
C ILE A 11 12.04 10.72 -6.87
N GLU A 12 12.41 11.91 -7.33
CA GLU A 12 12.92 12.11 -8.68
C GLU A 12 14.27 11.43 -8.89
N GLU A 13 15.19 11.57 -7.93
CA GLU A 13 16.50 10.98 -7.99
C GLU A 13 16.41 9.45 -7.93
N ILE A 14 15.67 8.91 -6.96
CA ILE A 14 15.50 7.46 -6.79
C ILE A 14 14.86 6.84 -8.03
N MET A 15 13.79 7.43 -8.56
CA MET A 15 13.09 6.88 -9.72
C MET A 15 13.83 7.09 -11.06
N SER A 16 14.88 7.90 -11.07
CA SER A 16 15.76 8.04 -12.23
C SER A 16 16.82 6.95 -12.33
N VAL A 17 16.99 6.12 -11.30
CA VAL A 17 18.00 5.04 -11.27
C VAL A 17 17.67 3.99 -12.32
N PRO A 18 18.57 3.68 -13.27
CA PRO A 18 18.31 2.67 -14.29
C PRO A 18 18.13 1.27 -13.69
N GLY A 19 17.22 0.48 -14.25
CA GLY A 19 16.98 -0.90 -13.84
C GLY A 19 15.94 -1.06 -12.72
N ILE A 20 15.23 0.01 -12.36
CA ILE A 20 14.05 -0.09 -11.51
C ILE A 20 12.82 -0.28 -12.40
N ASP A 21 12.20 -1.45 -12.32
CA ASP A 21 11.01 -1.80 -13.12
C ASP A 21 9.70 -1.47 -12.42
N ALA A 22 9.70 -1.46 -11.08
CA ALA A 22 8.50 -1.23 -10.29
C ALA A 22 8.81 -0.63 -8.92
N ILE A 23 7.83 0.07 -8.37
CA ILE A 23 7.83 0.58 -6.99
C ILE A 23 6.82 -0.19 -6.16
N ASN A 24 7.25 -0.67 -5.00
CA ASN A 24 6.34 -1.19 -3.97
C ASN A 24 6.12 -0.10 -2.91
N TYR A 25 4.88 0.37 -2.78
CA TYR A 25 4.50 1.39 -1.81
C TYR A 25 3.96 0.76 -0.53
N GLY A 26 4.55 1.16 0.61
CA GLY A 26 4.15 0.75 1.97
C GLY A 26 3.45 1.89 2.71
N PRO A 27 2.11 2.08 2.57
CA PRO A 27 1.40 3.21 3.17
C PRO A 27 1.46 3.24 4.70
N ALA A 28 1.46 2.09 5.36
CA ALA A 28 1.55 2.01 6.81
C ALA A 28 2.93 2.43 7.33
N ASP A 29 3.97 1.94 6.68
CA ASP A 29 5.37 2.27 7.05
C ASP A 29 5.66 3.74 6.75
N TYR A 30 5.16 4.26 5.63
CA TYR A 30 5.23 5.68 5.32
C TYR A 30 4.55 6.55 6.39
N ALA A 31 3.34 6.19 6.83
CA ALA A 31 2.64 6.88 7.90
C ALA A 31 3.43 6.84 9.24
N MET A 32 4.06 5.69 9.53
CA MET A 32 4.93 5.54 10.70
C MET A 32 6.17 6.45 10.60
N SER A 33 6.78 6.56 9.44
CA SER A 33 7.94 7.44 9.22
C SER A 33 7.61 8.92 9.48
N LEU A 34 6.35 9.30 9.27
CA LEU A 34 5.82 10.64 9.57
C LEU A 34 5.27 10.79 11.01
N CYS A 35 5.43 9.78 11.85
CA CYS A 35 4.86 9.75 13.20
C CYS A 35 3.34 9.96 13.25
N ILE A 36 2.62 9.50 12.23
CA ILE A 36 1.15 9.59 12.16
C ILE A 36 0.54 8.54 13.10
N PRO A 37 -0.30 8.92 14.08
CA PRO A 37 -0.82 7.99 15.09
C PRO A 37 -1.70 6.86 14.51
N LYS A 38 -2.38 7.13 13.38
CA LYS A 38 -3.25 6.18 12.68
C LYS A 38 -2.57 5.65 11.41
N PHE A 39 -1.48 4.93 11.56
CA PHE A 39 -0.66 4.46 10.44
C PHE A 39 -1.34 3.49 9.45
N TYR A 40 -2.50 2.90 9.81
CA TYR A 40 -3.32 2.10 8.88
C TYR A 40 -4.41 2.90 8.17
N ASP A 41 -4.50 4.21 8.37
CA ASP A 41 -5.48 5.04 7.67
C ASP A 41 -4.96 5.45 6.29
N VAL A 42 -5.34 4.68 5.27
CA VAL A 42 -4.98 4.96 3.87
C VAL A 42 -5.63 6.24 3.31
N ASN A 43 -6.60 6.82 4.04
CA ASN A 43 -7.25 8.08 3.68
C ASN A 43 -6.61 9.29 4.37
N GLU A 44 -5.59 9.07 5.20
CA GLU A 44 -4.81 10.14 5.80
C GLU A 44 -4.21 11.01 4.68
N PRO A 45 -4.33 12.36 4.75
CA PRO A 45 -3.98 13.25 3.64
C PRO A 45 -2.56 13.08 3.09
N ASN A 46 -1.55 12.90 3.96
CA ASN A 46 -0.16 12.72 3.52
C ASN A 46 0.03 11.35 2.84
N VAL A 47 -0.58 10.29 3.37
CA VAL A 47 -0.55 8.94 2.78
C VAL A 47 -1.20 8.94 1.40
N LYS A 48 -2.33 9.63 1.27
CA LYS A 48 -3.01 9.78 -0.02
C LYS A 48 -2.17 10.58 -1.01
N ALA A 49 -1.60 11.70 -0.59
CA ALA A 49 -0.78 12.55 -1.43
C ALA A 49 0.49 11.84 -1.91
N SER A 50 1.15 11.05 -1.04
CA SER A 50 2.33 10.27 -1.43
C SER A 50 1.99 9.19 -2.46
N MET A 51 0.87 8.47 -2.30
CA MET A 51 0.39 7.52 -3.28
C MET A 51 0.16 8.18 -4.64
N ASP A 52 -0.54 9.32 -4.67
CA ASP A 52 -0.86 10.05 -5.90
C ASP A 52 0.44 10.55 -6.59
N ALA A 53 1.43 10.99 -5.82
CA ALA A 53 2.73 11.38 -6.34
C ALA A 53 3.49 10.20 -6.96
N ILE A 54 3.59 9.07 -6.25
CA ILE A 54 4.25 7.85 -6.75
C ILE A 54 3.55 7.35 -8.02
N ALA A 55 2.20 7.30 -8.03
CA ALA A 55 1.43 6.88 -9.20
C ALA A 55 1.69 7.76 -10.42
N LYS A 56 1.82 9.08 -10.22
CA LYS A 56 2.17 10.02 -11.30
C LYS A 56 3.57 9.73 -11.86
N TYR A 57 4.57 9.47 -11.01
CA TYR A 57 5.93 9.17 -11.46
C TYR A 57 6.01 7.82 -12.17
N THR A 58 5.44 6.76 -11.59
CA THR A 58 5.43 5.42 -12.20
C THR A 58 4.73 5.44 -13.55
N GLY A 59 3.57 6.11 -13.66
CA GLY A 59 2.85 6.26 -14.92
C GLY A 59 3.65 7.00 -16.00
N ARG A 60 4.36 8.08 -15.63
CA ARG A 60 5.22 8.83 -16.56
C ARG A 60 6.41 8.01 -17.08
N LEU A 61 6.97 7.16 -16.23
CA LEU A 61 8.16 6.36 -16.53
C LEU A 61 7.83 4.96 -17.08
N GLY A 62 6.55 4.59 -17.15
CA GLY A 62 6.12 3.25 -17.57
C GLY A 62 6.48 2.15 -16.58
N MET A 63 6.67 2.50 -15.30
CA MET A 63 7.04 1.58 -14.22
C MET A 63 5.81 0.93 -13.60
N GLY A 64 5.98 -0.27 -13.03
CA GLY A 64 4.96 -0.90 -12.19
C GLY A 64 4.78 -0.17 -10.86
N LEU A 65 3.54 -0.17 -10.34
CA LEU A 65 3.23 0.29 -8.99
C LEU A 65 2.52 -0.81 -8.22
N MET A 66 3.11 -1.23 -7.11
CA MET A 66 2.56 -2.22 -6.20
C MET A 66 2.09 -1.56 -4.91
N ALA A 67 0.89 -1.91 -4.43
CA ALA A 67 0.38 -1.44 -3.15
C ALA A 67 -0.60 -2.44 -2.52
N PRO A 68 -0.76 -2.46 -1.18
CA PRO A 68 -1.70 -3.34 -0.51
C PRO A 68 -3.13 -2.80 -0.55
N ALA A 69 -4.11 -3.69 -0.82
CA ALA A 69 -5.53 -3.42 -0.57
C ALA A 69 -5.84 -3.71 0.90
N ILE A 70 -6.18 -2.69 1.69
CA ILE A 70 -6.45 -2.81 3.13
C ILE A 70 -7.81 -2.19 3.46
N PRO A 71 -8.80 -2.98 3.89
CA PRO A 71 -8.88 -4.45 3.77
C PRO A 71 -8.92 -4.92 2.30
N PRO A 72 -8.64 -6.20 2.01
CA PRO A 72 -8.59 -6.73 0.64
C PRO A 72 -10.01 -7.00 0.10
N VAL A 73 -10.76 -5.94 -0.09
CA VAL A 73 -12.13 -5.96 -0.65
C VAL A 73 -12.17 -5.32 -2.03
N ALA A 74 -13.16 -5.68 -2.83
CA ALA A 74 -13.27 -5.24 -4.23
C ALA A 74 -13.28 -3.71 -4.39
N GLU A 75 -13.86 -2.97 -3.45
CA GLU A 75 -13.89 -1.50 -3.46
C GLU A 75 -12.49 -0.90 -3.36
N ASN A 76 -11.69 -1.39 -2.40
CA ASN A 76 -10.31 -0.91 -2.21
C ASN A 76 -9.42 -1.31 -3.40
N VAL A 77 -9.62 -2.50 -3.97
CA VAL A 77 -8.92 -2.93 -5.19
C VAL A 77 -9.23 -1.97 -6.34
N ARG A 78 -10.50 -1.65 -6.58
CA ARG A 78 -10.90 -0.70 -7.64
C ARG A 78 -10.28 0.67 -7.42
N THR A 79 -10.32 1.19 -6.18
CA THR A 79 -9.71 2.47 -5.83
C THR A 79 -8.21 2.50 -6.15
N LEU A 80 -7.49 1.42 -5.89
CA LEU A 80 -6.06 1.31 -6.23
C LEU A 80 -5.84 1.27 -7.74
N LEU A 81 -6.63 0.48 -8.47
CA LEU A 81 -6.56 0.40 -9.94
C LEU A 81 -6.82 1.77 -10.59
N ASP A 82 -7.84 2.49 -10.11
CA ASP A 82 -8.19 3.84 -10.60
C ASP A 82 -7.06 4.87 -10.35
N ARG A 83 -6.21 4.61 -9.36
CA ARG A 83 -5.01 5.41 -9.08
C ARG A 83 -3.75 4.98 -9.84
N GLY A 84 -3.85 3.96 -10.70
CA GLY A 84 -2.73 3.48 -11.49
C GLY A 84 -1.88 2.39 -10.84
N VAL A 85 -2.29 1.85 -9.69
CA VAL A 85 -1.68 0.64 -9.12
C VAL A 85 -2.00 -0.54 -10.04
N ASN A 86 -0.99 -1.29 -10.45
CA ASN A 86 -1.16 -2.42 -11.37
C ASN A 86 -0.68 -3.76 -10.79
N MET A 87 -0.13 -3.74 -9.58
CA MET A 87 0.21 -4.93 -8.78
C MET A 87 -0.40 -4.78 -7.39
N ILE A 88 -1.37 -5.63 -7.04
CA ILE A 88 -2.11 -5.49 -5.79
C ILE A 88 -1.78 -6.61 -4.82
N ILE A 89 -1.35 -6.25 -3.61
CA ILE A 89 -1.15 -7.19 -2.51
C ILE A 89 -2.50 -7.41 -1.83
N MET A 90 -3.03 -8.62 -1.92
CA MET A 90 -4.35 -8.99 -1.38
C MET A 90 -4.29 -9.48 0.07
N GLY A 91 -3.12 -9.56 0.66
CA GLY A 91 -2.93 -10.00 2.03
C GLY A 91 -1.57 -10.63 2.27
N ASN A 92 -1.40 -11.13 3.48
CA ASN A 92 -0.22 -11.90 3.88
C ASN A 92 -0.66 -13.14 4.69
N ASP A 93 0.29 -13.99 5.00
CA ASP A 93 0.08 -15.23 5.76
C ASP A 93 -0.58 -14.99 7.13
N MET A 94 -0.12 -13.98 7.88
CA MET A 94 -0.69 -13.62 9.17
C MET A 94 -2.16 -13.19 9.07
N MET A 95 -2.52 -12.44 8.03
CA MET A 95 -3.92 -12.08 7.79
C MET A 95 -4.78 -13.31 7.49
N CYS A 96 -4.29 -14.23 6.66
CA CYS A 96 -4.97 -15.46 6.31
C CYS A 96 -5.19 -16.34 7.55
N ILE A 97 -4.15 -16.55 8.36
CA ILE A 97 -4.21 -17.33 9.60
C ILE A 97 -5.19 -16.69 10.59
N ASN A 98 -5.08 -15.39 10.84
CA ASN A 98 -5.93 -14.68 11.79
C ASN A 98 -7.40 -14.71 11.36
N THR A 99 -7.68 -14.57 10.05
CA THR A 99 -9.05 -14.62 9.54
C THR A 99 -9.64 -16.03 9.74
N SER A 100 -8.88 -17.08 9.43
CA SER A 100 -9.32 -18.47 9.64
C SER A 100 -9.55 -18.78 11.12
N LEU A 101 -8.65 -18.36 12.00
CA LEU A 101 -8.80 -18.57 13.45
C LEU A 101 -10.03 -17.83 14.00
N LYS A 102 -10.27 -16.58 13.60
CA LYS A 102 -11.45 -15.85 14.02
C LYS A 102 -12.74 -16.56 13.59
N SER A 103 -12.83 -17.02 12.36
CA SER A 103 -13.99 -17.77 11.86
C SER A 103 -14.24 -19.05 12.68
N ILE A 104 -13.20 -19.81 13.00
CA ILE A 104 -13.30 -21.01 13.83
C ILE A 104 -13.78 -20.68 15.26
N MET A 105 -13.25 -19.60 15.83
CA MET A 105 -13.64 -19.18 17.19
C MET A 105 -15.09 -18.67 17.24
N GLU A 106 -15.57 -18.01 16.21
CA GLU A 106 -16.97 -17.59 16.06
C GLU A 106 -17.91 -18.80 15.98
N GLU A 107 -17.56 -19.83 15.21
CA GLU A 107 -18.33 -21.07 15.16
C GLU A 107 -18.36 -21.80 16.51
N LYS A 108 -17.22 -21.87 17.22
CA LYS A 108 -17.15 -22.43 18.57
C LYS A 108 -18.08 -21.70 19.55
N GLY A 109 -18.18 -20.37 19.43
CA GLY A 109 -19.05 -19.55 20.30
C GLY A 109 -20.54 -19.78 20.09
N LYS A 110 -20.94 -20.51 19.04
CA LYS A 110 -22.35 -20.88 18.75
C LYS A 110 -22.77 -22.22 19.36
N LEU A 111 -21.81 -22.99 19.94
CA LEU A 111 -22.05 -24.26 20.62
C LEU A 111 -22.37 -24.05 22.10
#